data_fe5c0d217050eb95ab58720f2eeda9da
#
_entry.id   fe5c0d217050eb95ab58720f2eeda9da
#
_cell.length_a   1.000
_cell.length_b   1.000
_cell.length_c   1.000
_cell.angle_alpha   90.00
_cell.angle_beta   90.00
_cell.angle_gamma   90.00
#
_symmetry.space_group_name_H-M   'P 1'
#
loop_
_entity.id
_entity.type
_entity.pdbx_description
1 polymer ?
#
loop_
_entity_poly.entity_id
_entity_poly.type
_entity_poly.pdbx_seq_one_letter_code
_entity_poly.pdbx_strand_id
1 'polypeptide(L)'
;MTIKAIRDDLEKYLKKHNLEKKYKKAKNLFEQDPFYPSLNTELLEPKERLIYSFRLDRKYRAIFIYVDENTIEIVLFTNHYK
;
A
#
# COMPACT_ATOMS: atom_id res chain seq x y z
N MET A 1 -8.53 -9.70 -4.37
CA MET A 1 -8.30 -8.26 -4.31
C MET A 1 -7.21 -7.87 -5.29
N THR A 2 -7.43 -6.86 -6.09
CA THR A 2 -6.49 -6.43 -7.13
C THR A 2 -5.90 -5.07 -6.79
N ILE A 3 -4.59 -4.93 -6.95
CA ILE A 3 -3.92 -3.64 -6.88
C ILE A 3 -3.69 -3.16 -8.31
N LYS A 4 -4.22 -1.99 -8.65
CA LYS A 4 -3.97 -1.37 -9.96
C LYS A 4 -2.47 -1.17 -10.16
N ALA A 5 -2.01 -1.26 -11.41
CA ALA A 5 -0.64 -0.92 -11.73
C ALA A 5 -0.32 0.49 -11.20
N ILE A 6 0.81 0.63 -10.51
CA ILE A 6 1.19 1.91 -9.91
C ILE A 6 1.72 2.87 -10.97
N ARG A 7 1.60 4.17 -10.68
CA ARG A 7 2.10 5.22 -11.57
C ARG A 7 3.62 5.16 -11.66
N ASP A 8 4.16 5.71 -12.75
CA ASP A 8 5.61 5.73 -12.98
C ASP A 8 6.37 6.43 -11.85
N ASP A 9 5.82 7.51 -11.30
CA ASP A 9 6.46 8.22 -10.19
C ASP A 9 6.57 7.35 -8.94
N LEU A 10 5.60 6.47 -8.70
CA LEU A 10 5.63 5.54 -7.57
C LEU A 10 6.64 4.42 -7.82
N GLU A 11 6.75 3.94 -9.05
CA GLU A 11 7.80 2.97 -9.39
C GLU A 11 9.19 3.54 -9.17
N LYS A 12 9.40 4.80 -9.56
CA LYS A 12 10.67 5.50 -9.31
C LYS A 12 10.95 5.64 -7.82
N TYR A 13 9.92 5.92 -7.03
CA TYR A 13 10.05 5.97 -5.58
C TYR A 13 10.55 4.64 -5.00
N LEU A 14 9.95 3.53 -5.44
CA LEU A 14 10.36 2.21 -4.97
C LEU A 14 11.82 1.92 -5.32
N LYS A 15 12.25 2.27 -6.52
CA LYS A 15 13.64 2.09 -6.93
C LYS A 15 14.59 2.96 -6.12
N LYS A 16 14.25 4.22 -5.95
CA LYS A 16 15.07 5.18 -5.20
C LYS A 16 15.32 4.73 -3.77
N HIS A 17 14.29 4.15 -3.14
CA HIS A 17 14.37 3.73 -1.74
C HIS A 17 14.64 2.24 -1.57
N ASN A 18 14.95 1.56 -2.68
CA ASN A 18 15.28 0.13 -2.67
C ASN A 18 14.17 -0.73 -2.05
N LEU A 19 12.93 -0.44 -2.44
CA LEU A 19 11.73 -1.06 -1.87
C LEU A 19 11.04 -2.05 -2.82
N GLU A 20 11.59 -2.27 -4.01
CA GLU A 20 10.90 -3.07 -5.03
C GLU A 20 10.54 -4.47 -4.56
N LYS A 21 11.48 -5.17 -3.92
CA LYS A 21 11.23 -6.53 -3.42
C LYS A 21 10.20 -6.53 -2.29
N LYS A 22 10.30 -5.55 -1.39
CA LYS A 22 9.38 -5.44 -0.26
C LYS A 22 7.96 -5.13 -0.74
N TYR A 23 7.84 -4.25 -1.73
CA TYR A 23 6.55 -3.95 -2.32
C TYR A 23 5.95 -5.19 -3.00
N LYS A 24 6.75 -5.90 -3.79
CA LYS A 24 6.26 -7.10 -4.48
C LYS A 24 5.74 -8.14 -3.50
N LYS A 25 6.47 -8.37 -2.42
CA LYS A 25 6.05 -9.31 -1.37
C LYS A 25 4.75 -8.84 -0.71
N ALA A 26 4.69 -7.57 -0.32
CA ALA A 26 3.50 -7.02 0.33
C ALA A 26 2.29 -7.05 -0.62
N LYS A 27 2.50 -6.73 -1.89
CA LYS A 27 1.45 -6.80 -2.91
C LYS A 27 0.87 -8.20 -3.02
N ASN A 28 1.73 -9.21 -3.09
CA ASN A 28 1.28 -10.60 -3.19
C ASN A 28 0.45 -11.01 -1.98
N LEU A 29 0.89 -10.63 -0.78
CA LEU A 29 0.15 -10.91 0.45
C LEU A 29 -1.19 -10.20 0.44
N PHE A 30 -1.21 -8.93 0.08
CA PHE A 30 -2.42 -8.12 0.06
C PHE A 30 -3.45 -8.69 -0.93
N GLU A 31 -3.01 -9.12 -2.10
CA GLU A 31 -3.91 -9.67 -3.11
C GLU A 31 -4.53 -11.00 -2.69
N GLN A 32 -3.83 -11.76 -1.84
CA GLN A 32 -4.38 -12.97 -1.24
C GLN A 32 -5.33 -12.68 -0.09
N ASP A 33 -4.92 -11.76 0.78
CA ASP A 33 -5.67 -11.35 1.97
C ASP A 33 -5.28 -9.94 2.38
N PRO A 34 -6.13 -8.94 2.11
CA PRO A 34 -5.82 -7.54 2.45
C PRO A 34 -5.53 -7.31 3.93
N PHE A 35 -6.00 -8.20 4.80
CA PHE A 35 -5.80 -8.10 6.23
C PHE A 35 -4.78 -9.11 6.77
N TYR A 36 -3.91 -9.60 5.89
CA TYR A 36 -2.82 -10.47 6.33
C TYR A 36 -2.04 -9.75 7.44
N PRO A 37 -1.77 -10.43 8.58
CA PRO A 37 -1.28 -9.74 9.78
C PRO A 37 -0.03 -8.88 9.60
N SER A 38 0.95 -9.35 8.82
CA SER A 38 2.19 -8.59 8.63
C SER A 38 1.99 -7.28 7.88
N LEU A 39 0.88 -7.12 7.16
CA LEU A 39 0.57 -5.89 6.43
C LEU A 39 0.08 -4.77 7.33
N ASN A 40 -0.45 -5.13 8.50
CA ASN A 40 -1.00 -4.15 9.42
C ASN A 40 -1.89 -3.12 8.71
N THR A 41 -2.83 -3.63 7.92
CA THR A 41 -3.74 -2.79 7.12
C THR A 41 -4.64 -1.97 8.03
N GLU A 42 -4.74 -0.67 7.77
CA GLU A 42 -5.47 0.26 8.61
C GLU A 42 -6.31 1.23 7.79
N LEU A 43 -7.47 1.60 8.34
CA LEU A 43 -8.24 2.76 7.88
C LEU A 43 -7.70 3.98 8.62
N LEU A 44 -7.21 4.97 7.88
CA LEU A 44 -6.57 6.15 8.46
C LEU A 44 -7.59 7.18 8.92
N GLU A 45 -7.20 8.00 9.91
CA GLU A 45 -8.00 9.13 10.35
C GLU A 45 -7.88 10.31 9.37
N PRO A 46 -8.93 11.08 9.12
CA PRO A 46 -10.31 10.84 9.55
C PRO A 46 -10.96 9.73 8.71
N LYS A 47 -11.68 8.85 9.38
CA LYS A 47 -12.21 7.62 8.77
C LYS A 47 -13.16 7.87 7.59
N GLU A 48 -13.85 9.00 7.59
CA GLU A 48 -14.78 9.35 6.51
C GLU A 48 -14.11 9.49 5.15
N ARG A 49 -12.81 9.74 5.12
CA ARG A 49 -12.08 9.88 3.86
C ARG A 49 -11.82 8.56 3.17
N LEU A 50 -11.96 7.45 3.88
CA LEU A 50 -11.76 6.10 3.34
C LEU A 50 -10.39 5.93 2.69
N ILE A 51 -9.35 6.44 3.37
CA ILE A 51 -7.96 6.29 2.98
C ILE A 51 -7.32 5.27 3.89
N TYR A 52 -6.65 4.30 3.30
CA TYR A 52 -6.08 3.17 4.01
C TYR A 52 -4.57 3.11 3.83
N SER A 53 -3.92 2.28 4.63
CA SER A 53 -2.51 1.97 4.43
C SER A 53 -2.22 0.50 4.71
N PHE A 54 -1.16 -0.01 4.06
CA PHE A 54 -0.57 -1.28 4.47
C PHE A 54 0.95 -1.16 4.51
N ARG A 55 1.56 -2.02 5.31
CA ARG A 55 3.01 -1.94 5.59
C ARG A 55 3.82 -2.64 4.51
N LEU A 56 4.89 -1.98 4.04
CA LEU A 56 5.93 -2.62 3.23
C LEU A 56 7.01 -3.21 4.14
N ASP A 57 7.39 -2.44 5.17
CA ASP A 57 8.33 -2.85 6.19
C ASP A 57 8.08 -2.00 7.44
N ARG A 58 9.03 -1.99 8.38
CA ARG A 58 8.88 -1.21 9.63
C ARG A 58 8.75 0.28 9.39
N LYS A 59 9.31 0.78 8.29
CA LYS A 59 9.48 2.21 8.03
C LYS A 59 8.51 2.72 6.98
N TYR A 60 8.23 1.93 5.95
CA TYR A 60 7.48 2.39 4.79
C TYR A 60 6.10 1.77 4.71
N ARG A 61 5.14 2.59 4.27
CA ARG A 61 3.76 2.14 4.07
C ARG A 61 3.25 2.59 2.71
N ALA A 62 2.32 1.80 2.15
CA ALA A 62 1.58 2.17 0.95
C ALA A 62 0.25 2.77 1.38
N ILE A 63 -0.07 3.94 0.86
CA ILE A 63 -1.34 4.61 1.10
C ILE A 63 -2.24 4.34 -0.09
N PHE A 64 -3.45 3.87 0.16
CA PHE A 64 -4.32 3.44 -0.93
C PHE A 64 -5.78 3.80 -0.70
N ILE A 65 -6.55 3.78 -1.79
CA ILE A 65 -8.00 3.94 -1.78
C ILE A 65 -8.64 2.79 -2.54
N TYR A 66 -9.90 2.50 -2.25
CA TYR A 66 -10.68 1.58 -3.06
C TYR A 66 -11.23 2.32 -4.28
N VAL A 67 -11.02 1.76 -5.47
CA VAL A 67 -11.64 2.27 -6.68
C VAL A 67 -12.95 1.55 -6.98
N ASP A 68 -13.04 0.31 -6.51
CA ASP A 68 -14.28 -0.47 -6.43
C ASP A 68 -14.11 -1.52 -5.33
N GLU A 69 -15.10 -2.38 -5.14
CA GLU A 69 -15.08 -3.34 -4.03
C GLU A 69 -13.99 -4.41 -4.13
N ASN A 70 -13.39 -4.58 -5.32
CA ASN A 70 -12.38 -5.60 -5.56
C ASN A 70 -11.02 -5.04 -5.99
N THR A 71 -10.89 -3.72 -6.11
CA THR A 71 -9.70 -3.10 -6.67
C THR A 71 -9.29 -1.89 -5.86
N ILE A 72 -8.00 -1.79 -5.58
CA ILE A 72 -7.44 -0.61 -4.92
C ILE A 72 -6.44 0.09 -5.83
N GLU A 73 -6.21 1.35 -5.52
CA GLU A 73 -5.18 2.16 -6.16
C GLU A 73 -4.25 2.72 -5.10
N ILE A 74 -2.93 2.49 -5.27
CA ILE A 74 -1.93 3.08 -4.39
C ILE A 74 -1.72 4.53 -4.83
N VAL A 75 -1.89 5.46 -3.90
CA VAL A 75 -1.79 6.89 -4.19
C VAL A 75 -0.43 7.46 -3.81
N LEU A 76 0.23 6.88 -2.80
CA LEU A 76 1.60 7.25 -2.47
C LEU A 76 2.24 6.21 -1.55
N PHE A 77 3.58 6.28 -1.45
CA PHE A 77 4.34 5.59 -0.41
C PHE A 77 4.87 6.63 0.57
N THR A 78 5.01 6.26 1.84
CA THR A 78 5.47 7.20 2.85
C THR A 78 6.27 6.48 3.92
N ASN A 79 7.21 7.22 4.51
CA ASN A 79 7.93 6.77 5.70
C ASN A 79 7.60 7.63 6.93
N HIS A 80 6.59 8.49 6.83
CA HIS A 80 6.19 9.40 7.91
C HIS A 80 5.06 8.85 8.77
N TYR A 81 4.73 7.60 8.60
CA TYR A 81 3.67 6.97 9.35
C TYR A 81 4.08 6.78 10.82
N LYS A 82 3.16 7.08 11.70
CA LYS A 82 3.33 6.87 13.13
C LYS A 82 2.39 5.80 13.65
#